data_598d3a50305a3c6c433a2dfc731379f2
#
_entry.id   598d3a50305a3c6c433a2dfc731379f2
#
_cell.length_a   1.000
_cell.length_b   1.000
_cell.length_c   1.000
_cell.angle_alpha   90.00
_cell.angle_beta   90.00
_cell.angle_gamma   90.00
#
_symmetry.space_group_name_H-M   'P 1'
#
loop_
_entity.id
_entity.type
_entity.pdbx_description
1 polymer ?
#
loop_
_entity_poly.entity_id
_entity_poly.type
_entity_poly.pdbx_seq_one_letter_code
_entity_poly.pdbx_strand_id
1 'polypeptide(L)'
;MRDRWLAMPSLPVDTCLHSHWFPAIDFRVRSLTTINQIWLVVLLLTLFQQSARAQDHPPTTKVLVKAYKINGTSVIASAELESIVAPYVGREMDLTELEKVAYVVTTALRDKGYSLARAYIPAQEIKDGNLEIAVLEGRVGEIIVRGNQNYSSEFIKRGFTPVVRDGAIKQNSLEKSLLVLNEYPDLKATAVLEAGQEPGATDIVVTVKDKLPFHLVMDYDNFGTESVSKNRFGLEVNLGKFLIVEGSSLSLRAVIGSDPKSYHYGRASYLLPINGYGTKLGFLGYGGDFDVGQELSEFNITATTWGYSPYLTHPLVRTRGANLTGEFGFESKDSTQWLLGSLFSRDRVRMLRMGLNADWIDRTGRNFISFSILQGLEEALGAMENSDSKSSRFGADNRFTKAYVNWARVQKVIDRVSIILRGSGQASTRPLVVTEQFFIGGADSVRGYPPGEFLGDSGYNVSTELRVSPLPNQDILQLAFFVDHGGVSIKDPPPGVKKSHQLTGAGYGFRLSLPYNINGRFDVGFPVRPAKTSSGDRPTLYIQAAARF
;
A
#
# COMPACT_ATOMS: atom_id res chain seq x y z
N MET A 1 12.48 -9.71 19.06
CA MET A 1 13.45 -9.23 18.05
C MET A 1 13.05 -9.54 16.60
N ARG A 2 11.78 -9.68 16.28
CA ARG A 2 11.31 -10.03 14.91
C ARG A 2 10.46 -8.95 14.23
N ASP A 3 10.24 -7.80 14.85
CA ASP A 3 9.16 -6.89 14.46
C ASP A 3 9.61 -5.52 13.92
N ARG A 4 10.88 -5.37 13.50
CA ARG A 4 11.40 -4.08 13.00
C ARG A 4 11.72 -4.01 11.51
N TRP A 5 11.28 -4.97 10.70
CA TRP A 5 11.65 -5.06 9.29
C TRP A 5 10.85 -4.19 8.31
N LEU A 6 9.97 -3.31 8.79
CA LEU A 6 9.03 -2.58 7.92
C LEU A 6 9.21 -1.07 7.85
N ALA A 7 10.25 -0.50 8.46
CA ALA A 7 10.59 0.90 8.23
C ALA A 7 11.53 1.02 7.02
N MET A 8 10.99 0.93 5.80
CA MET A 8 11.69 1.48 4.66
C MET A 8 11.52 3.00 4.67
N PRO A 9 12.59 3.79 4.50
CA PRO A 9 12.44 5.19 4.18
C PRO A 9 11.63 5.29 2.88
N SER A 10 10.65 6.17 2.87
CA SER A 10 9.89 6.52 1.68
C SER A 10 10.84 6.76 0.53
N LEU A 11 10.69 6.04 -0.57
CA LEU A 11 11.37 6.32 -1.81
C LEU A 11 10.99 7.76 -2.23
N PRO A 12 11.93 8.66 -2.47
CA PRO A 12 11.63 9.92 -3.09
C PRO A 12 11.23 9.63 -4.54
N VAL A 13 9.95 9.59 -4.78
CA VAL A 13 9.39 9.56 -6.13
C VAL A 13 8.96 10.97 -6.43
N ASP A 14 9.89 11.79 -6.88
CA ASP A 14 9.63 13.15 -7.36
C ASP A 14 8.98 13.16 -8.77
N THR A 15 8.55 12.02 -9.25
CA THR A 15 7.73 11.92 -10.46
C THR A 15 6.61 10.95 -10.23
N CYS A 16 5.38 11.48 -10.15
CA CYS A 16 4.10 10.80 -10.01
C CYS A 16 3.71 10.39 -8.58
N LEU A 17 2.86 11.25 -7.99
CA LEU A 17 1.70 10.89 -7.18
C LEU A 17 1.78 9.53 -6.48
N HIS A 18 2.04 9.49 -5.20
CA HIS A 18 1.80 8.42 -4.22
C HIS A 18 2.98 8.07 -3.32
N SER A 19 3.26 8.93 -2.36
CA SER A 19 4.15 8.61 -1.25
C SER A 19 3.43 8.34 0.09
N HIS A 20 2.15 7.96 0.07
CA HIS A 20 1.36 7.79 1.29
C HIS A 20 0.87 6.36 1.53
N TRP A 21 1.75 5.34 1.38
CA TRP A 21 1.32 3.97 1.66
C TRP A 21 2.38 3.15 2.37
N PHE A 22 2.66 3.44 3.66
CA PHE A 22 3.24 2.44 4.56
C PHE A 22 2.85 2.75 6.01
N PRO A 23 1.76 2.17 6.55
CA PRO A 23 1.62 2.07 7.98
C PRO A 23 2.61 1.03 8.50
N ALA A 24 3.42 1.38 9.49
CA ALA A 24 4.23 0.44 10.24
C ALA A 24 3.30 -0.52 11.01
N ILE A 25 3.26 -1.78 10.60
CA ILE A 25 2.54 -2.84 11.34
C ILE A 25 3.56 -3.54 12.23
N ASP A 26 3.38 -3.38 13.53
CA ASP A 26 4.20 -4.02 14.58
C ASP A 26 3.69 -5.46 14.81
N PHE A 27 4.46 -6.47 14.40
CA PHE A 27 4.16 -7.87 14.65
C PHE A 27 4.96 -8.39 15.84
N ARG A 28 4.32 -8.50 17.01
CA ARG A 28 4.89 -9.28 18.12
C ARG A 28 4.43 -10.73 18.04
N VAL A 29 5.30 -11.61 17.61
CA VAL A 29 5.15 -13.05 17.82
C VAL A 29 5.96 -13.45 19.05
N ARG A 30 5.27 -13.89 20.10
CA ARG A 30 5.95 -14.49 21.27
C ARG A 30 6.51 -15.86 20.89
N SER A 31 7.82 -16.03 20.99
CA SER A 31 8.46 -17.35 20.93
C SER A 31 8.27 -18.05 22.26
N LEU A 32 7.63 -19.20 22.24
CA LEU A 32 7.64 -20.17 23.34
C LEU A 32 8.92 -20.99 23.25
N THR A 33 9.86 -20.73 24.15
CA THR A 33 10.93 -21.65 24.48
C THR A 33 10.41 -22.64 25.51
N THR A 34 10.20 -23.89 25.11
CA THR A 34 10.00 -25.00 26.04
C THR A 34 10.67 -26.26 25.51
N ILE A 35 11.93 -26.41 25.87
CA ILE A 35 12.59 -27.69 25.90
C ILE A 35 13.09 -27.84 27.35
N ASN A 36 12.28 -28.38 28.25
CA ASN A 36 12.71 -29.02 29.52
C ASN A 36 11.55 -29.52 30.40
N GLN A 37 10.39 -29.85 29.87
CA GLN A 37 9.32 -30.48 30.68
C GLN A 37 8.79 -31.81 30.14
N ILE A 38 9.48 -32.46 29.22
CA ILE A 38 9.02 -33.74 28.65
C ILE A 38 9.28 -34.94 29.60
N TRP A 39 10.20 -34.83 30.53
CA TRP A 39 10.53 -35.95 31.45
C TRP A 39 9.64 -36.06 32.69
N LEU A 40 8.86 -35.05 33.04
CA LEU A 40 7.97 -35.11 34.22
C LEU A 40 6.56 -35.62 33.88
N VAL A 41 6.15 -35.57 32.62
CA VAL A 41 4.83 -36.05 32.15
C VAL A 41 4.84 -37.58 31.90
N VAL A 42 5.98 -38.17 31.56
CA VAL A 42 6.07 -39.59 31.33
C VAL A 42 6.01 -40.40 32.65
N LEU A 43 6.44 -39.82 33.79
CA LEU A 43 6.39 -40.50 35.09
C LEU A 43 5.00 -40.45 35.75
N LEU A 44 4.12 -39.52 35.35
CA LEU A 44 2.75 -39.40 35.84
C LEU A 44 1.75 -40.26 35.04
N LEU A 45 2.11 -40.67 33.82
CA LEU A 45 1.26 -41.50 32.95
C LEU A 45 1.33 -42.99 33.26
N THR A 46 2.30 -43.45 34.06
CA THR A 46 2.43 -44.87 34.44
C THR A 46 1.70 -45.23 35.73
N LEU A 47 1.14 -44.27 36.46
CA LEU A 47 0.42 -44.50 37.72
C LEU A 47 -1.10 -44.49 37.61
N PHE A 48 -1.65 -44.20 36.40
CA PHE A 48 -3.10 -44.19 36.15
C PHE A 48 -3.63 -45.31 35.27
N GLN A 49 -2.92 -46.44 35.19
CA GLN A 49 -3.45 -47.65 34.57
C GLN A 49 -4.02 -48.63 35.63
N GLN A 50 -5.01 -48.13 36.37
CA GLN A 50 -5.94 -49.10 37.03
C GLN A 50 -7.33 -48.47 37.08
N SER A 51 -8.29 -49.23 36.50
CA SER A 51 -9.74 -49.02 36.54
C SER A 51 -10.34 -48.15 35.44
N ALA A 52 -10.16 -48.49 34.17
CA ALA A 52 -11.22 -48.30 33.21
C ALA A 52 -12.27 -49.42 33.38
N ARG A 53 -13.15 -49.27 34.35
CA ARG A 53 -14.47 -49.94 34.29
C ARG A 53 -15.17 -49.36 33.08
N ALA A 54 -15.53 -50.19 32.12
CA ALA A 54 -16.47 -49.86 31.08
C ALA A 54 -17.74 -49.28 31.77
N GLN A 55 -17.96 -47.98 31.64
CA GLN A 55 -19.27 -47.44 31.92
C GLN A 55 -20.16 -47.95 30.79
N ASP A 56 -21.05 -48.85 31.13
CA ASP A 56 -22.23 -49.19 30.30
C ASP A 56 -22.93 -47.84 30.01
N HIS A 57 -22.75 -47.33 28.83
CA HIS A 57 -23.56 -46.23 28.36
C HIS A 57 -25.00 -46.72 28.25
N PRO A 58 -25.98 -46.02 28.85
CA PRO A 58 -27.39 -46.39 28.67
C PRO A 58 -27.65 -46.44 27.15
N PRO A 59 -28.55 -47.37 26.71
CA PRO A 59 -28.85 -47.54 25.29
C PRO A 59 -29.23 -46.19 24.69
N THR A 60 -28.43 -45.69 23.77
CA THR A 60 -28.67 -44.39 23.08
C THR A 60 -29.94 -44.56 22.26
N THR A 61 -31.00 -43.83 22.63
CA THR A 61 -32.27 -43.81 21.89
C THR A 61 -32.00 -43.30 20.48
N LYS A 62 -32.17 -44.13 19.47
CA LYS A 62 -32.04 -43.71 18.06
C LYS A 62 -33.38 -43.22 17.55
N VAL A 63 -33.32 -42.18 16.70
CA VAL A 63 -34.49 -41.57 16.10
C VAL A 63 -34.32 -41.61 14.57
N LEU A 64 -35.37 -42.04 13.88
CA LEU A 64 -35.44 -41.97 12.42
C LEU A 64 -35.73 -40.53 11.99
N VAL A 65 -34.77 -39.86 11.34
CA VAL A 65 -34.93 -38.48 10.88
C VAL A 65 -35.47 -38.47 9.45
N LYS A 66 -36.71 -37.99 9.25
CA LYS A 66 -37.35 -37.86 7.94
C LYS A 66 -37.12 -36.51 7.28
N ALA A 67 -36.95 -35.46 8.06
CA ALA A 67 -36.69 -34.12 7.57
C ALA A 67 -35.95 -33.27 8.62
N TYR A 68 -35.14 -32.33 8.14
CA TYR A 68 -34.51 -31.31 8.97
C TYR A 68 -35.19 -29.96 8.73
N LYS A 69 -35.52 -29.25 9.78
CA LYS A 69 -35.95 -27.86 9.74
C LYS A 69 -34.85 -26.99 10.35
N ILE A 70 -34.19 -26.18 9.51
CA ILE A 70 -33.08 -25.32 9.95
C ILE A 70 -33.62 -23.90 10.15
N ASN A 71 -33.54 -23.39 11.38
CA ASN A 71 -34.06 -22.08 11.76
C ASN A 71 -32.93 -21.19 12.29
N GLY A 72 -33.16 -19.86 12.27
CA GLY A 72 -32.26 -18.87 12.88
C GLY A 72 -31.12 -18.41 11.99
N THR A 73 -31.16 -18.71 10.69
CA THR A 73 -30.17 -18.21 9.73
C THR A 73 -30.81 -17.53 8.52
N SER A 74 -30.19 -16.41 8.11
CA SER A 74 -30.55 -15.63 6.92
C SER A 74 -29.38 -15.51 5.93
N VAL A 75 -28.19 -15.95 6.33
CA VAL A 75 -26.94 -15.73 5.57
C VAL A 75 -26.61 -16.84 4.56
N ILE A 76 -27.35 -17.95 4.62
CA ILE A 76 -27.31 -19.04 3.63
C ILE A 76 -28.75 -19.32 3.16
N ALA A 77 -28.90 -19.55 1.86
CA ALA A 77 -30.20 -19.92 1.29
C ALA A 77 -30.68 -21.28 1.82
N SER A 78 -32.00 -21.39 2.14
CA SER A 78 -32.58 -22.63 2.66
C SER A 78 -32.31 -23.85 1.78
N ALA A 79 -32.38 -23.71 0.45
CA ALA A 79 -32.08 -24.79 -0.50
C ALA A 79 -30.64 -25.32 -0.39
N GLU A 80 -29.67 -24.45 -0.06
CA GLU A 80 -28.29 -24.85 0.14
C GLU A 80 -28.14 -25.59 1.47
N LEU A 81 -28.79 -25.13 2.54
CA LEU A 81 -28.79 -25.81 3.84
C LEU A 81 -29.45 -27.19 3.73
N GLU A 82 -30.55 -27.29 3.01
CA GLU A 82 -31.22 -28.56 2.71
C GLU A 82 -30.29 -29.54 1.98
N SER A 83 -29.53 -29.07 1.00
CA SER A 83 -28.57 -29.89 0.27
C SER A 83 -27.44 -30.44 1.17
N ILE A 84 -27.03 -29.64 2.19
CA ILE A 84 -25.98 -30.02 3.15
C ILE A 84 -26.45 -31.15 4.08
N VAL A 85 -27.71 -31.13 4.50
CA VAL A 85 -28.27 -32.13 5.42
C VAL A 85 -28.93 -33.31 4.69
N ALA A 86 -29.21 -33.22 3.39
CA ALA A 86 -29.85 -34.27 2.59
C ALA A 86 -29.21 -35.66 2.73
N PRO A 87 -27.87 -35.84 2.79
CA PRO A 87 -27.24 -37.14 2.98
C PRO A 87 -27.57 -37.84 4.30
N TYR A 88 -28.15 -37.12 5.25
CA TYR A 88 -28.46 -37.60 6.60
C TYR A 88 -29.97 -37.86 6.81
N VAL A 89 -30.81 -37.56 5.81
CA VAL A 89 -32.25 -37.85 5.81
C VAL A 89 -32.47 -39.35 5.62
N GLY A 90 -33.49 -39.89 6.32
CA GLY A 90 -33.87 -41.32 6.26
C GLY A 90 -32.97 -42.24 7.08
N ARG A 91 -32.12 -41.71 7.96
CA ARG A 91 -31.22 -42.49 8.84
C ARG A 91 -31.72 -42.53 10.26
N GLU A 92 -31.51 -43.66 10.92
CA GLU A 92 -31.66 -43.77 12.38
C GLU A 92 -30.37 -43.28 13.05
N MET A 93 -30.49 -42.25 13.85
CA MET A 93 -29.35 -41.57 14.49
C MET A 93 -29.58 -41.41 15.99
N ASP A 94 -28.47 -41.52 16.73
CA ASP A 94 -28.42 -41.16 18.14
C ASP A 94 -28.08 -39.64 18.28
N LEU A 95 -28.13 -39.11 19.51
CA LEU A 95 -27.88 -37.72 19.81
C LEU A 95 -26.49 -37.26 19.31
N THR A 96 -25.47 -38.11 19.48
CA THR A 96 -24.09 -37.81 19.04
C THR A 96 -23.98 -37.70 17.52
N GLU A 97 -24.72 -38.53 16.78
CA GLU A 97 -24.78 -38.48 15.32
C GLU A 97 -25.55 -37.25 14.85
N LEU A 98 -26.61 -36.88 15.52
CA LEU A 98 -27.40 -35.67 15.27
C LEU A 98 -26.55 -34.39 15.51
N GLU A 99 -25.74 -34.36 16.58
CA GLU A 99 -24.81 -33.25 16.86
C GLU A 99 -23.76 -33.10 15.76
N LYS A 100 -23.32 -34.23 15.15
CA LYS A 100 -22.43 -34.20 13.98
C LYS A 100 -23.09 -33.52 12.77
N VAL A 101 -24.39 -33.76 12.54
CA VAL A 101 -25.11 -33.06 11.46
C VAL A 101 -25.19 -31.56 11.74
N ALA A 102 -25.50 -31.13 12.96
CA ALA A 102 -25.45 -29.73 13.34
C ALA A 102 -24.05 -29.12 13.16
N TYR A 103 -22.99 -29.91 13.46
CA TYR A 103 -21.62 -29.47 13.24
C TYR A 103 -21.29 -29.29 11.74
N VAL A 104 -21.82 -30.15 10.85
CA VAL A 104 -21.67 -29.97 9.39
C VAL A 104 -22.29 -28.65 8.92
N VAL A 105 -23.49 -28.30 9.43
CA VAL A 105 -24.11 -27.00 9.15
C VAL A 105 -23.24 -25.85 9.70
N THR A 106 -22.70 -26.01 10.91
CA THR A 106 -21.76 -25.02 11.50
C THR A 106 -20.55 -24.81 10.61
N THR A 107 -19.95 -25.90 10.10
CA THR A 107 -18.77 -25.85 9.23
C THR A 107 -19.08 -25.11 7.92
N ALA A 108 -20.21 -25.42 7.29
CA ALA A 108 -20.64 -24.74 6.08
C ALA A 108 -20.82 -23.22 6.25
N LEU A 109 -21.36 -22.78 7.40
CA LEU A 109 -21.45 -21.36 7.76
C LEU A 109 -20.07 -20.72 7.94
N ARG A 110 -19.16 -21.42 8.63
CA ARG A 110 -17.80 -20.93 8.87
C ARG A 110 -16.97 -20.86 7.60
N ASP A 111 -17.11 -21.80 6.69
CA ASP A 111 -16.44 -21.80 5.39
C ASP A 111 -16.85 -20.60 4.52
N LYS A 112 -18.07 -20.09 4.72
CA LYS A 112 -18.57 -18.82 4.14
C LYS A 112 -18.09 -17.57 4.87
N GLY A 113 -17.27 -17.73 5.92
CA GLY A 113 -16.66 -16.63 6.66
C GLY A 113 -17.42 -16.18 7.91
N TYR A 114 -18.52 -16.85 8.29
CA TYR A 114 -19.28 -16.58 9.53
C TYR A 114 -18.68 -17.36 10.70
N SER A 115 -17.51 -16.98 11.15
CA SER A 115 -16.70 -17.73 12.13
C SER A 115 -17.36 -17.90 13.50
N LEU A 116 -18.31 -17.04 13.87
CA LEU A 116 -19.07 -17.11 15.11
C LEU A 116 -20.34 -17.96 14.99
N ALA A 117 -20.71 -18.34 13.78
CA ALA A 117 -21.90 -19.13 13.56
C ALA A 117 -21.79 -20.51 14.23
N ARG A 118 -22.89 -20.93 14.86
CA ARG A 118 -23.04 -22.22 15.52
C ARG A 118 -24.44 -22.77 15.30
N ALA A 119 -24.51 -23.96 14.72
CA ALA A 119 -25.74 -24.74 14.69
C ALA A 119 -25.74 -25.73 15.85
N TYR A 120 -26.90 -25.97 16.43
CA TYR A 120 -27.11 -26.90 17.53
C TYR A 120 -28.55 -27.47 17.48
N ILE A 121 -28.76 -28.56 18.18
CA ILE A 121 -30.08 -29.16 18.32
C ILE A 121 -30.68 -28.63 19.60
N PRO A 122 -31.78 -27.84 19.55
CA PRO A 122 -32.46 -27.39 20.74
C PRO A 122 -33.21 -28.56 21.43
N ALA A 123 -33.51 -28.43 22.72
CA ALA A 123 -34.38 -29.38 23.42
C ALA A 123 -35.75 -29.37 22.74
N GLN A 124 -36.17 -30.53 22.20
CA GLN A 124 -37.39 -30.65 21.41
C GLN A 124 -37.98 -32.05 21.49
N GLU A 125 -39.27 -32.17 21.26
CA GLU A 125 -39.92 -33.45 20.99
C GLU A 125 -39.90 -33.71 19.49
N ILE A 126 -39.31 -34.84 19.08
CA ILE A 126 -39.25 -35.23 17.68
C ILE A 126 -40.57 -35.89 17.30
N LYS A 127 -41.42 -35.13 16.57
CA LYS A 127 -42.70 -35.63 16.05
C LYS A 127 -42.57 -35.99 14.58
N ASP A 128 -43.03 -37.17 14.21
CA ASP A 128 -43.06 -37.67 12.83
C ASP A 128 -41.69 -37.71 12.14
N GLY A 129 -40.58 -37.74 12.89
CA GLY A 129 -39.23 -37.74 12.35
C GLY A 129 -38.71 -36.37 11.87
N ASN A 130 -39.38 -35.28 12.20
CA ASN A 130 -38.94 -33.91 11.90
C ASN A 130 -38.02 -33.42 13.03
N LEU A 131 -36.78 -33.08 12.67
CA LEU A 131 -35.77 -32.54 13.58
C LEU A 131 -35.48 -31.07 13.30
N GLU A 132 -35.54 -30.26 14.34
CA GLU A 132 -35.13 -28.85 14.24
C GLU A 132 -33.65 -28.69 14.57
N ILE A 133 -32.91 -27.94 13.71
CA ILE A 133 -31.58 -27.44 13.96
C ILE A 133 -31.65 -25.92 14.08
N ALA A 134 -31.29 -25.40 15.24
CA ALA A 134 -31.21 -23.97 15.47
C ALA A 134 -29.84 -23.44 15.15
N VAL A 135 -29.75 -22.27 14.51
CA VAL A 135 -28.51 -21.58 14.15
C VAL A 135 -28.43 -20.26 14.90
N LEU A 136 -27.29 -20.05 15.57
CA LEU A 136 -26.85 -18.73 16.05
C LEU A 136 -25.86 -18.18 15.05
N GLU A 137 -26.22 -17.09 14.36
CA GLU A 137 -25.38 -16.54 13.27
C GLU A 137 -24.22 -15.66 13.77
N GLY A 138 -24.25 -15.22 15.04
CA GLY A 138 -23.34 -14.19 15.54
C GLY A 138 -23.71 -12.81 14.94
N ARG A 139 -24.98 -12.38 15.15
CA ARG A 139 -25.48 -11.09 14.68
C ARG A 139 -24.71 -9.95 15.33
N VAL A 140 -24.57 -8.84 14.60
CA VAL A 140 -23.94 -7.63 15.14
C VAL A 140 -24.86 -7.06 16.23
N GLY A 141 -24.36 -7.00 17.46
CA GLY A 141 -24.96 -6.31 18.59
C GLY A 141 -24.54 -4.84 18.61
N GLU A 142 -24.03 -4.38 19.72
CA GLU A 142 -23.54 -3.01 19.87
C GLU A 142 -22.08 -2.89 19.46
N ILE A 143 -21.69 -1.73 18.87
CA ILE A 143 -20.28 -1.34 18.67
C ILE A 143 -19.90 -0.39 19.79
N ILE A 144 -19.06 -0.86 20.71
CA ILE A 144 -18.62 -0.13 21.89
C ILE A 144 -17.21 0.37 21.66
N VAL A 145 -17.00 1.70 21.69
CA VAL A 145 -15.69 2.33 21.48
C VAL A 145 -15.13 2.78 22.81
N ARG A 146 -13.84 2.46 23.07
CA ARG A 146 -13.13 2.81 24.30
C ARG A 146 -11.75 3.34 24.00
N GLY A 147 -11.28 4.33 24.78
CA GLY A 147 -9.90 4.82 24.78
C GLY A 147 -9.55 5.84 23.71
N ASN A 148 -10.52 6.24 22.87
CA ASN A 148 -10.35 7.30 21.88
C ASN A 148 -10.29 8.68 22.56
N GLN A 149 -9.36 9.54 22.11
CA GLN A 149 -9.12 10.90 22.61
C GLN A 149 -9.28 11.95 21.49
N ASN A 150 -8.71 11.67 20.33
CA ASN A 150 -8.66 12.59 19.19
C ASN A 150 -9.69 12.26 18.10
N TYR A 151 -10.17 11.03 18.03
CA TYR A 151 -11.20 10.61 17.08
C TYR A 151 -12.52 10.35 17.84
N SER A 152 -13.65 10.75 17.26
CA SER A 152 -14.97 10.50 17.88
C SER A 152 -15.37 9.03 17.79
N SER A 153 -16.22 8.61 18.72
CA SER A 153 -16.78 7.26 18.69
C SER A 153 -17.62 7.02 17.43
N GLU A 154 -18.31 8.05 16.92
CA GLU A 154 -19.10 8.00 15.70
C GLU A 154 -18.25 7.76 14.46
N PHE A 155 -17.11 8.42 14.36
CA PHE A 155 -16.15 8.18 13.28
C PHE A 155 -15.66 6.75 13.26
N ILE A 156 -15.29 6.22 14.43
CA ILE A 156 -14.82 4.84 14.59
C ILE A 156 -15.93 3.84 14.26
N LYS A 157 -17.15 4.03 14.81
CA LYS A 157 -18.33 3.18 14.52
C LYS A 157 -18.65 3.14 13.03
N ARG A 158 -18.53 4.28 12.32
CA ARG A 158 -18.73 4.36 10.86
C ARG A 158 -17.77 3.46 10.07
N GLY A 159 -16.55 3.23 10.57
CA GLY A 159 -15.60 2.28 9.99
C GLY A 159 -16.09 0.84 9.96
N PHE A 160 -17.09 0.47 10.80
CA PHE A 160 -17.72 -0.85 10.83
C PHE A 160 -19.02 -0.94 10.00
N THR A 161 -19.36 0.09 9.20
CA THR A 161 -20.52 0.04 8.30
C THR A 161 -20.58 -1.23 7.44
N PRO A 162 -19.47 -1.77 6.89
CA PRO A 162 -19.51 -3.03 6.16
C PRO A 162 -19.97 -4.22 7.00
N VAL A 163 -19.55 -4.29 8.27
CA VAL A 163 -19.90 -5.38 9.20
C VAL A 163 -21.38 -5.30 9.58
N VAL A 164 -21.85 -4.08 9.90
CA VAL A 164 -23.27 -3.85 10.25
C VAL A 164 -24.19 -4.19 9.07
N ARG A 165 -23.79 -3.84 7.83
CA ARG A 165 -24.57 -4.15 6.63
C ARG A 165 -24.68 -5.66 6.38
N ASP A 166 -23.67 -6.43 6.71
CA ASP A 166 -23.69 -7.89 6.55
C ASP A 166 -24.66 -8.58 7.52
N GLY A 167 -25.13 -7.88 8.58
CA GLY A 167 -26.08 -8.38 9.57
C GLY A 167 -25.50 -9.38 10.55
N ALA A 168 -24.79 -10.40 10.08
CA ALA A 168 -23.97 -11.32 10.86
C ALA A 168 -22.48 -11.01 10.69
N ILE A 169 -21.69 -11.25 11.76
CA ILE A 169 -20.27 -10.90 11.76
C ILE A 169 -19.49 -11.81 10.82
N LYS A 170 -19.08 -11.23 9.69
CA LYS A 170 -18.23 -11.87 8.72
C LYS A 170 -16.77 -11.50 9.01
N GLN A 171 -15.93 -12.51 9.17
CA GLN A 171 -14.53 -12.32 9.55
C GLN A 171 -13.79 -11.34 8.62
N ASN A 172 -13.97 -11.49 7.30
CA ASN A 172 -13.30 -10.64 6.31
C ASN A 172 -13.79 -9.18 6.40
N SER A 173 -15.07 -8.93 6.68
CA SER A 173 -15.62 -7.57 6.82
C SER A 173 -15.10 -6.90 8.09
N LEU A 174 -15.01 -7.64 9.19
CA LEU A 174 -14.44 -7.16 10.45
C LEU A 174 -12.95 -6.83 10.30
N GLU A 175 -12.18 -7.73 9.68
CA GLU A 175 -10.76 -7.51 9.42
C GLU A 175 -10.54 -6.31 8.50
N LYS A 176 -11.28 -6.22 7.39
CA LYS A 176 -11.23 -5.07 6.48
C LYS A 176 -11.52 -3.76 7.20
N SER A 177 -12.56 -3.71 8.02
CA SER A 177 -12.93 -2.53 8.80
C SER A 177 -11.80 -2.08 9.74
N LEU A 178 -11.21 -3.01 10.48
CA LEU A 178 -10.07 -2.71 11.37
C LEU A 178 -8.84 -2.25 10.60
N LEU A 179 -8.54 -2.88 9.46
CA LEU A 179 -7.39 -2.49 8.64
C LEU A 179 -7.58 -1.08 8.06
N VAL A 180 -8.79 -0.74 7.59
CA VAL A 180 -9.10 0.61 7.08
C VAL A 180 -9.01 1.64 8.19
N LEU A 181 -9.51 1.35 9.40
CA LEU A 181 -9.37 2.26 10.55
C LEU A 181 -7.91 2.50 10.92
N ASN A 182 -7.08 1.46 10.88
CA ASN A 182 -5.65 1.56 11.19
C ASN A 182 -4.81 2.27 10.10
N GLU A 183 -5.42 2.68 8.98
CA GLU A 183 -4.78 3.55 7.98
C GLU A 183 -4.88 5.04 8.31
N TYR A 184 -5.77 5.43 9.22
CA TYR A 184 -5.89 6.83 9.59
C TYR A 184 -4.70 7.29 10.43
N PRO A 185 -4.26 8.54 10.28
CA PRO A 185 -3.10 9.05 10.98
C PRO A 185 -3.19 8.87 12.50
N ASP A 186 -2.15 8.27 13.08
CA ASP A 186 -1.98 8.06 14.52
C ASP A 186 -3.15 7.38 15.25
N LEU A 187 -3.95 6.60 14.53
CA LEU A 187 -5.04 5.80 15.08
C LEU A 187 -4.64 4.31 15.06
N LYS A 188 -4.73 3.66 16.22
CA LYS A 188 -4.60 2.20 16.37
C LYS A 188 -5.85 1.66 17.00
N ALA A 189 -6.60 0.85 16.26
CA ALA A 189 -7.83 0.19 16.68
C ALA A 189 -7.61 -1.33 16.76
N THR A 190 -8.10 -1.93 17.83
CA THR A 190 -8.22 -3.38 18.01
C THR A 190 -9.65 -3.69 18.42
N ALA A 191 -10.17 -4.87 18.05
CA ALA A 191 -11.50 -5.27 18.44
C ALA A 191 -11.50 -6.61 19.18
N VAL A 192 -12.36 -6.71 20.20
CA VAL A 192 -12.70 -7.94 20.90
C VAL A 192 -14.19 -8.17 20.71
N LEU A 193 -14.59 -9.42 20.52
CA LEU A 193 -15.97 -9.83 20.36
C LEU A 193 -16.45 -10.37 21.70
N GLU A 194 -17.53 -9.78 22.22
CA GLU A 194 -18.17 -10.14 23.48
C GLU A 194 -19.62 -10.60 23.23
N ALA A 195 -20.20 -11.37 24.15
CA ALA A 195 -21.61 -11.76 24.05
C ALA A 195 -22.47 -10.50 24.16
N GLY A 196 -23.41 -10.31 23.24
CA GLY A 196 -24.37 -9.24 23.28
C GLY A 196 -25.57 -9.53 24.23
N GLN A 197 -26.45 -8.57 24.39
CA GLN A 197 -27.60 -8.69 25.29
C GLN A 197 -28.65 -9.70 24.79
N GLU A 198 -28.83 -9.79 23.47
CA GLU A 198 -29.77 -10.73 22.87
C GLU A 198 -29.10 -12.07 22.52
N PRO A 199 -29.84 -13.21 22.62
CA PRO A 199 -29.31 -14.51 22.21
C PRO A 199 -28.83 -14.50 20.74
N GLY A 200 -27.56 -14.87 20.50
CA GLY A 200 -26.97 -14.86 19.17
C GLY A 200 -26.45 -13.50 18.70
N ALA A 201 -26.60 -12.44 19.48
CA ALA A 201 -25.94 -11.16 19.26
C ALA A 201 -24.50 -11.19 19.79
N THR A 202 -23.62 -10.45 19.12
CA THR A 202 -22.23 -10.29 19.51
C THR A 202 -21.87 -8.82 19.45
N ASP A 203 -21.40 -8.27 20.57
CA ASP A 203 -20.93 -6.91 20.66
C ASP A 203 -19.49 -6.80 20.18
N ILE A 204 -19.19 -5.72 19.49
CA ILE A 204 -17.85 -5.42 18.99
C ILE A 204 -17.25 -4.34 19.88
N VAL A 205 -16.37 -4.73 20.81
CA VAL A 205 -15.67 -3.78 21.70
C VAL A 205 -14.39 -3.34 21.03
N VAL A 206 -14.36 -2.08 20.56
CA VAL A 206 -13.24 -1.47 19.86
C VAL A 206 -12.42 -0.66 20.83
N THR A 207 -11.18 -1.10 21.08
CA THR A 207 -10.22 -0.35 21.88
C THR A 207 -9.33 0.46 20.94
N VAL A 208 -9.29 1.77 21.16
CA VAL A 208 -8.56 2.74 20.36
C VAL A 208 -7.42 3.34 21.17
N LYS A 209 -6.28 3.51 20.51
CA LYS A 209 -5.16 4.34 20.98
C LYS A 209 -4.87 5.33 19.87
N ASP A 210 -5.07 6.59 20.13
CA ASP A 210 -4.84 7.67 19.18
C ASP A 210 -3.96 8.77 19.78
N LYS A 211 -3.30 9.53 18.89
CA LYS A 211 -2.47 10.67 19.26
C LYS A 211 -2.86 11.86 18.38
N LEU A 212 -2.36 13.05 18.73
CA LEU A 212 -2.44 14.20 17.85
C LEU A 212 -1.64 13.91 16.58
N PRO A 213 -2.28 13.87 15.41
CA PRO A 213 -1.61 13.49 14.17
C PRO A 213 -0.88 14.70 13.55
N PHE A 214 0.30 14.99 14.11
CA PHE A 214 1.22 16.02 13.64
C PHE A 214 2.61 15.41 13.46
N HIS A 215 3.16 15.52 12.25
CA HIS A 215 4.51 15.06 11.95
C HIS A 215 5.27 16.08 11.12
N LEU A 216 6.54 16.24 11.44
CA LEU A 216 7.49 17.07 10.73
C LEU A 216 8.58 16.19 10.14
N VAL A 217 8.88 16.37 8.85
CA VAL A 217 10.00 15.71 8.18
C VAL A 217 10.94 16.77 7.62
N MET A 218 12.21 16.65 7.93
CA MET A 218 13.28 17.44 7.33
C MET A 218 14.19 16.51 6.53
N ASP A 219 14.54 16.90 5.33
CA ASP A 219 15.44 16.12 4.49
C ASP A 219 16.42 16.98 3.71
N TYR A 220 17.54 16.36 3.41
CA TYR A 220 18.58 16.88 2.54
C TYR A 220 18.98 15.81 1.53
N ASP A 221 19.20 16.19 0.29
CA ASP A 221 19.84 15.37 -0.72
C ASP A 221 20.69 16.20 -1.70
N ASN A 222 21.58 15.50 -2.41
CA ASN A 222 22.35 16.05 -3.51
C ASN A 222 21.93 15.44 -4.87
N PHE A 223 20.65 15.14 -5.05
CA PHE A 223 20.09 14.44 -6.22
C PHE A 223 19.64 15.40 -7.33
N GLY A 224 19.78 16.70 -7.13
CA GLY A 224 19.47 17.69 -8.15
C GLY A 224 20.54 17.77 -9.26
N THR A 225 20.22 18.50 -10.33
CA THR A 225 21.14 18.75 -11.43
C THR A 225 22.13 19.86 -11.07
N GLU A 226 23.37 19.79 -11.55
CA GLU A 226 24.36 20.83 -11.29
C GLU A 226 23.94 22.18 -11.90
N SER A 227 23.26 22.16 -13.04
CA SER A 227 22.82 23.37 -13.75
C SER A 227 21.66 24.13 -13.06
N VAL A 228 20.90 23.49 -12.16
CA VAL A 228 19.80 24.16 -11.41
C VAL A 228 20.16 24.24 -9.93
N SER A 229 20.14 23.12 -9.22
CA SER A 229 20.60 23.02 -7.84
C SER A 229 20.91 21.57 -7.50
N LYS A 230 22.17 21.25 -7.29
CA LYS A 230 22.59 19.90 -6.90
C LYS A 230 22.09 19.53 -5.51
N ASN A 231 22.23 20.45 -4.55
CA ASN A 231 21.84 20.24 -3.16
C ASN A 231 20.41 20.76 -2.95
N ARG A 232 19.58 19.96 -2.28
CA ARG A 232 18.19 20.29 -2.01
C ARG A 232 17.88 20.07 -0.54
N PHE A 233 17.06 20.96 0.03
CA PHE A 233 16.60 20.90 1.41
C PHE A 233 15.08 20.81 1.40
N GLY A 234 14.53 19.77 2.02
CA GLY A 234 13.11 19.53 2.09
C GLY A 234 12.57 19.73 3.50
N LEU A 235 11.36 20.26 3.57
CA LEU A 235 10.55 20.36 4.78
C LEU A 235 9.15 19.84 4.46
N GLU A 236 8.66 18.88 5.23
CA GLU A 236 7.30 18.37 5.08
C GLU A 236 6.56 18.39 6.41
N VAL A 237 5.35 18.93 6.41
CA VAL A 237 4.43 18.96 7.56
C VAL A 237 3.23 18.10 7.22
N ASN A 238 2.94 17.11 8.07
CA ASN A 238 1.78 16.26 7.95
C ASN A 238 0.82 16.52 9.11
N LEU A 239 -0.41 16.88 8.77
CA LEU A 239 -1.49 17.22 9.70
C LEU A 239 -2.64 16.25 9.47
N GLY A 240 -3.02 15.47 10.47
CA GLY A 240 -4.29 14.75 10.46
C GLY A 240 -5.43 15.63 11.01
N LYS A 241 -6.66 15.19 10.78
CA LYS A 241 -7.87 15.91 11.22
C LYS A 241 -7.88 17.38 10.78
N PHE A 242 -7.35 17.67 9.58
CA PHE A 242 -7.30 19.02 9.03
C PHE A 242 -8.73 19.54 8.77
N LEU A 243 -8.98 20.81 9.04
CA LEU A 243 -10.30 21.44 8.98
C LEU A 243 -11.36 20.73 9.85
N ILE A 244 -10.93 20.12 10.96
CA ILE A 244 -11.82 19.40 11.91
C ILE A 244 -12.47 18.14 11.30
N VAL A 245 -12.12 17.77 10.08
CA VAL A 245 -12.65 16.56 9.43
C VAL A 245 -11.86 15.33 9.90
N GLU A 246 -12.52 14.46 10.64
CA GLU A 246 -11.91 13.25 11.17
C GLU A 246 -11.47 12.28 10.08
N GLY A 247 -10.26 11.75 10.24
CA GLY A 247 -9.63 10.87 9.26
C GLY A 247 -9.06 11.56 8.03
N SER A 248 -9.24 12.89 7.90
CA SER A 248 -8.55 13.65 6.85
C SER A 248 -7.06 13.81 7.16
N SER A 249 -6.26 14.01 6.11
CA SER A 249 -4.84 14.33 6.24
C SER A 249 -4.43 15.39 5.22
N LEU A 250 -3.66 16.37 5.68
CA LEU A 250 -3.00 17.36 4.85
C LEU A 250 -1.49 17.16 4.95
N SER A 251 -0.81 17.03 3.81
CA SER A 251 0.65 17.06 3.72
C SER A 251 1.06 18.29 2.93
N LEU A 252 1.94 19.11 3.52
CA LEU A 252 2.54 20.27 2.88
C LEU A 252 4.05 20.03 2.80
N ARG A 253 4.61 20.07 1.60
CA ARG A 253 6.05 19.90 1.35
C ARG A 253 6.60 21.11 0.63
N ALA A 254 7.72 21.61 1.10
CA ALA A 254 8.54 22.62 0.42
C ALA A 254 9.94 22.03 0.20
N VAL A 255 10.52 22.30 -0.96
CA VAL A 255 11.91 21.96 -1.30
C VAL A 255 12.58 23.19 -1.89
N ILE A 256 13.77 23.49 -1.39
CA ILE A 256 14.58 24.60 -1.89
C ILE A 256 15.97 24.10 -2.26
N GLY A 257 16.58 24.73 -3.26
CA GLY A 257 17.96 24.51 -3.63
C GLY A 257 18.94 25.18 -2.67
N SER A 258 20.24 24.90 -2.84
CA SER A 258 21.31 25.63 -2.14
C SER A 258 21.33 27.13 -2.48
N ASP A 259 20.88 27.49 -3.68
CA ASP A 259 20.42 28.84 -4.01
C ASP A 259 18.90 28.84 -4.14
N PRO A 260 18.17 29.44 -3.17
CA PRO A 260 16.70 29.46 -3.18
C PRO A 260 16.10 30.19 -4.41
N LYS A 261 16.86 31.03 -5.09
CA LYS A 261 16.41 31.68 -6.33
C LYS A 261 16.44 30.72 -7.52
N SER A 262 17.38 29.77 -7.53
CA SER A 262 17.54 28.82 -8.64
C SER A 262 16.54 27.67 -8.60
N TYR A 263 16.05 27.30 -7.43
CA TYR A 263 15.16 26.17 -7.26
C TYR A 263 14.28 26.31 -6.05
N HIS A 264 12.97 26.35 -6.27
CA HIS A 264 11.99 26.15 -5.22
C HIS A 264 10.77 25.39 -5.75
N TYR A 265 10.25 24.52 -4.90
CA TYR A 265 9.14 23.63 -5.22
C TYR A 265 8.25 23.45 -4.00
N GLY A 266 6.95 23.52 -4.21
CA GLY A 266 5.93 23.30 -3.20
C GLY A 266 4.91 22.26 -3.63
N ARG A 267 4.44 21.47 -2.66
CA ARG A 267 3.38 20.47 -2.87
C ARG A 267 2.42 20.49 -1.69
N ALA A 268 1.13 20.44 -1.97
CA ALA A 268 0.06 20.23 -1.00
C ALA A 268 -0.76 19.01 -1.41
N SER A 269 -1.00 18.10 -0.48
CA SER A 269 -1.84 16.92 -0.70
C SER A 269 -2.86 16.81 0.41
N TYR A 270 -4.13 16.70 0.06
CA TYR A 270 -5.24 16.54 0.99
C TYR A 270 -6.00 15.26 0.70
N LEU A 271 -6.25 14.43 1.74
CA LEU A 271 -7.05 13.22 1.66
C LEU A 271 -8.23 13.33 2.61
N LEU A 272 -9.42 13.04 2.11
CA LEU A 272 -10.69 13.10 2.82
C LEU A 272 -11.40 11.76 2.75
N PRO A 273 -11.65 11.06 3.87
CA PRO A 273 -12.48 9.87 3.88
C PRO A 273 -13.95 10.24 3.63
N ILE A 274 -14.60 9.60 2.66
CA ILE A 274 -15.98 9.91 2.28
C ILE A 274 -16.99 8.87 2.75
N ASN A 275 -16.54 7.68 3.15
CA ASN A 275 -17.43 6.64 3.69
C ASN A 275 -16.67 5.64 4.60
N GLY A 276 -17.45 4.74 5.26
CA GLY A 276 -16.90 3.69 6.12
C GLY A 276 -16.28 2.50 5.37
N TYR A 277 -16.33 2.46 4.04
CA TYR A 277 -15.74 1.41 3.21
C TYR A 277 -14.26 1.68 2.87
N GLY A 278 -13.72 2.83 3.30
CA GLY A 278 -12.35 3.24 3.05
C GLY A 278 -12.15 4.01 1.75
N THR A 279 -13.23 4.47 1.09
CA THR A 279 -13.12 5.37 -0.06
C THR A 279 -12.64 6.74 0.39
N LYS A 280 -11.66 7.30 -0.31
CA LYS A 280 -11.09 8.61 0.01
C LYS A 280 -11.11 9.49 -1.25
N LEU A 281 -11.48 10.75 -1.08
CA LEU A 281 -11.29 11.81 -2.07
C LEU A 281 -9.94 12.47 -1.79
N GLY A 282 -9.10 12.55 -2.80
CA GLY A 282 -7.80 13.19 -2.72
C GLY A 282 -7.73 14.43 -3.61
N PHE A 283 -6.92 15.37 -3.18
CA PHE A 283 -6.51 16.51 -3.97
C PHE A 283 -5.01 16.72 -3.82
N LEU A 284 -4.30 16.82 -4.93
CA LEU A 284 -2.90 17.16 -4.99
C LEU A 284 -2.73 18.46 -5.76
N GLY A 285 -1.97 19.39 -5.23
CA GLY A 285 -1.50 20.58 -5.94
C GLY A 285 0.01 20.72 -5.78
N TYR A 286 0.70 21.17 -6.80
CA TYR A 286 2.14 21.39 -6.76
C TYR A 286 2.55 22.52 -7.70
N GLY A 287 3.69 23.13 -7.41
CA GLY A 287 4.30 24.11 -8.29
C GLY A 287 5.75 24.38 -7.92
N GLY A 288 6.51 24.87 -8.87
CA GLY A 288 7.91 25.23 -8.66
C GLY A 288 8.49 26.01 -9.82
N ASP A 289 9.51 26.79 -9.48
CA ASP A 289 10.28 27.59 -10.42
C ASP A 289 11.73 27.11 -10.43
N PHE A 290 12.33 27.17 -11.60
CA PHE A 290 13.67 26.64 -11.88
C PHE A 290 14.45 27.64 -12.74
N ASP A 291 15.59 28.08 -12.25
CA ASP A 291 16.51 28.92 -13.00
C ASP A 291 17.75 28.11 -13.35
N VAL A 292 18.07 28.02 -14.63
CA VAL A 292 19.24 27.29 -15.12
C VAL A 292 20.44 28.21 -15.05
N GLY A 293 21.39 27.85 -14.20
CA GLY A 293 22.62 28.60 -13.96
C GLY A 293 23.87 27.96 -14.60
N GLN A 294 25.02 28.26 -14.02
CA GLN A 294 26.36 27.79 -14.42
C GLN A 294 26.72 28.13 -15.87
N GLU A 295 27.17 27.17 -16.66
CA GLU A 295 27.57 27.36 -18.04
C GLU A 295 26.47 27.88 -18.96
N LEU A 296 25.20 27.72 -18.55
CA LEU A 296 24.02 28.15 -19.31
C LEU A 296 23.41 29.45 -18.78
N SER A 297 24.03 30.09 -17.79
CA SER A 297 23.50 31.32 -17.16
C SER A 297 23.34 32.49 -18.15
N GLU A 298 24.19 32.57 -19.18
CA GLU A 298 24.10 33.60 -20.24
C GLU A 298 22.80 33.51 -21.05
N PHE A 299 22.18 32.34 -21.12
CA PHE A 299 20.91 32.13 -21.82
C PHE A 299 19.68 32.52 -21.02
N ASN A 300 19.83 32.87 -19.74
CA ASN A 300 18.75 33.24 -18.84
C ASN A 300 17.52 32.31 -19.00
N ILE A 301 17.76 30.99 -18.86
CA ILE A 301 16.73 29.96 -19.00
C ILE A 301 15.99 29.86 -17.67
N THR A 302 14.71 30.15 -17.67
CA THR A 302 13.84 29.97 -16.50
C THR A 302 12.65 29.08 -16.85
N ALA A 303 12.16 28.31 -15.89
CA ALA A 303 11.00 27.47 -16.09
C ALA A 303 10.10 27.49 -14.86
N THR A 304 8.80 27.57 -15.09
CA THR A 304 7.75 27.44 -14.08
C THR A 304 6.90 26.22 -14.43
N THR A 305 6.68 25.35 -13.45
CA THR A 305 5.76 24.22 -13.60
C THR A 305 4.78 24.21 -12.43
N TRP A 306 3.50 24.05 -12.72
CA TRP A 306 2.47 23.84 -11.70
C TRP A 306 1.43 22.84 -12.17
N GLY A 307 0.75 22.23 -11.23
CA GLY A 307 -0.30 21.26 -11.55
C GLY A 307 -1.21 20.97 -10.37
N TYR A 308 -2.34 20.34 -10.68
CA TYR A 308 -3.27 19.85 -9.69
C TYR A 308 -3.94 18.56 -10.15
N SER A 309 -4.33 17.73 -9.19
CA SER A 309 -4.96 16.44 -9.45
C SER A 309 -5.99 16.11 -8.37
N PRO A 310 -7.29 16.27 -8.63
CA PRO A 310 -8.33 15.62 -7.85
C PRO A 310 -8.40 14.14 -8.22
N TYR A 311 -8.56 13.27 -7.21
CA TYR A 311 -8.64 11.84 -7.43
C TYR A 311 -9.48 11.13 -6.37
N LEU A 312 -9.99 9.95 -6.70
CA LEU A 312 -10.72 9.05 -5.82
C LEU A 312 -9.93 7.75 -5.65
N THR A 313 -9.82 7.27 -4.42
CA THR A 313 -9.24 5.96 -4.14
C THR A 313 -10.24 5.07 -3.42
N HIS A 314 -10.23 3.76 -3.75
CA HIS A 314 -11.07 2.77 -3.09
C HIS A 314 -10.31 1.46 -2.84
N PRO A 315 -10.30 0.91 -1.59
CA PRO A 315 -9.69 -0.38 -1.30
C PRO A 315 -10.56 -1.52 -1.83
N LEU A 316 -10.13 -2.13 -2.94
CA LEU A 316 -10.79 -3.29 -3.56
C LEU A 316 -10.56 -4.55 -2.73
N VAL A 317 -9.30 -4.80 -2.35
CA VAL A 317 -8.90 -5.87 -1.44
C VAL A 317 -8.13 -5.26 -0.27
N ARG A 318 -8.50 -5.68 0.95
CA ARG A 318 -7.81 -5.24 2.16
C ARG A 318 -7.74 -6.41 3.14
N THR A 319 -6.58 -7.02 3.25
CA THR A 319 -6.25 -8.12 4.15
C THR A 319 -4.87 -7.89 4.77
N ARG A 320 -4.51 -8.69 5.77
CA ARG A 320 -3.16 -8.60 6.37
C ARG A 320 -2.05 -8.98 5.40
N GLY A 321 -2.32 -9.86 4.45
CA GLY A 321 -1.31 -10.40 3.53
C GLY A 321 -1.29 -9.76 2.16
N ALA A 322 -2.41 -9.14 1.72
CA ALA A 322 -2.52 -8.57 0.39
C ALA A 322 -3.50 -7.40 0.36
N ASN A 323 -3.14 -6.36 -0.35
CA ASN A 323 -3.94 -5.17 -0.55
C ASN A 323 -4.01 -4.82 -2.03
N LEU A 324 -5.17 -4.35 -2.48
CA LEU A 324 -5.40 -3.81 -3.81
C LEU A 324 -6.27 -2.56 -3.69
N THR A 325 -5.79 -1.45 -4.24
CA THR A 325 -6.51 -0.17 -4.26
C THR A 325 -6.68 0.28 -5.69
N GLY A 326 -7.91 0.62 -6.06
CA GLY A 326 -8.23 1.29 -7.31
C GLY A 326 -8.15 2.80 -7.14
N GLU A 327 -7.76 3.48 -8.20
CA GLU A 327 -7.67 4.93 -8.27
C GLU A 327 -8.25 5.44 -9.60
N PHE A 328 -8.97 6.55 -9.51
CA PHE A 328 -9.44 7.31 -10.67
C PHE A 328 -9.24 8.79 -10.38
N GLY A 329 -8.67 9.53 -11.33
CA GLY A 329 -8.38 10.95 -11.15
C GLY A 329 -8.26 11.71 -12.46
N PHE A 330 -8.23 13.03 -12.30
CA PHE A 330 -7.88 13.98 -13.35
C PHE A 330 -6.55 14.63 -12.98
N GLU A 331 -5.73 14.95 -13.98
CA GLU A 331 -4.46 15.65 -13.79
C GLU A 331 -4.36 16.82 -14.76
N SER A 332 -4.04 17.97 -14.21
CA SER A 332 -3.72 19.20 -14.94
C SER A 332 -2.28 19.57 -14.65
N LYS A 333 -1.48 19.79 -15.70
CA LYS A 333 -0.09 20.21 -15.60
C LYS A 333 0.19 21.30 -16.62
N ASP A 334 0.72 22.42 -16.17
CA ASP A 334 1.20 23.52 -17.00
C ASP A 334 2.69 23.72 -16.75
N SER A 335 3.47 23.79 -17.84
CA SER A 335 4.91 24.09 -17.78
C SER A 335 5.23 25.17 -18.79
N THR A 336 5.93 26.20 -18.36
CA THR A 336 6.33 27.32 -19.21
C THR A 336 7.81 27.54 -19.07
N GLN A 337 8.48 27.72 -20.19
CA GLN A 337 9.93 27.99 -20.24
C GLN A 337 10.18 29.29 -20.97
N TRP A 338 11.11 30.06 -20.45
CA TRP A 338 11.61 31.27 -21.06
C TRP A 338 13.10 31.15 -21.39
N LEU A 339 13.50 31.76 -22.48
CA LEU A 339 14.87 31.86 -22.95
C LEU A 339 15.15 33.32 -23.25
N LEU A 340 16.18 33.92 -22.64
CA LEU A 340 16.53 35.33 -22.78
C LEU A 340 15.32 36.26 -22.54
N GLY A 341 14.47 35.91 -21.56
CA GLY A 341 13.26 36.66 -21.21
C GLY A 341 12.09 36.53 -22.19
N SER A 342 12.24 35.76 -23.28
CA SER A 342 11.17 35.50 -24.26
C SER A 342 10.55 34.12 -24.02
N LEU A 343 9.22 33.99 -24.26
CA LEU A 343 8.53 32.71 -24.15
C LEU A 343 9.10 31.70 -25.18
N PHE A 344 9.78 30.67 -24.67
CA PHE A 344 10.36 29.62 -25.47
C PHE A 344 9.36 28.47 -25.71
N SER A 345 8.80 27.91 -24.63
CA SER A 345 7.78 26.87 -24.75
C SER A 345 6.72 26.95 -23.65
N ARG A 346 5.54 26.42 -23.95
CA ARG A 346 4.44 26.31 -23.01
C ARG A 346 3.63 25.05 -23.26
N ASP A 347 3.69 24.10 -22.32
CA ASP A 347 2.91 22.87 -22.32
C ASP A 347 1.72 23.01 -21.38
N ARG A 348 0.53 22.62 -21.84
CA ARG A 348 -0.69 22.55 -21.03
C ARG A 348 -1.29 21.16 -21.21
N VAL A 349 -1.01 20.27 -20.27
CA VAL A 349 -1.41 18.87 -20.32
C VAL A 349 -2.61 18.65 -19.41
N ARG A 350 -3.62 17.97 -19.94
CA ARG A 350 -4.83 17.55 -19.21
C ARG A 350 -5.06 16.08 -19.45
N MET A 351 -5.17 15.30 -18.37
CA MET A 351 -5.25 13.83 -18.48
C MET A 351 -6.30 13.27 -17.53
N LEU A 352 -6.94 12.19 -17.95
CA LEU A 352 -7.60 11.27 -17.04
C LEU A 352 -6.64 10.16 -16.66
N ARG A 353 -6.67 9.77 -15.38
CA ARG A 353 -5.83 8.70 -14.85
C ARG A 353 -6.68 7.61 -14.22
N MET A 354 -6.37 6.35 -14.58
CA MET A 354 -6.86 5.15 -13.93
C MET A 354 -5.65 4.39 -13.38
N GLY A 355 -5.72 3.97 -12.12
CA GLY A 355 -4.61 3.30 -11.45
C GLY A 355 -5.04 2.12 -10.60
N LEU A 356 -4.13 1.16 -10.46
CA LEU A 356 -4.21 0.04 -9.53
C LEU A 356 -2.91 -0.03 -8.74
N ASN A 357 -3.02 -0.04 -7.42
CA ASN A 357 -1.92 -0.21 -6.51
C ASN A 357 -2.12 -1.49 -5.71
N ALA A 358 -1.16 -2.39 -5.77
CA ALA A 358 -1.19 -3.65 -5.04
C ALA A 358 0.07 -3.85 -4.21
N ASP A 359 -0.07 -4.39 -3.02
CA ASP A 359 1.03 -4.94 -2.24
C ASP A 359 0.62 -6.27 -1.61
N TRP A 360 1.59 -7.20 -1.53
CA TRP A 360 1.36 -8.48 -0.87
C TRP A 360 2.65 -9.02 -0.26
N ILE A 361 2.46 -9.82 0.79
CA ILE A 361 3.52 -10.49 1.51
C ILE A 361 3.46 -11.99 1.16
N ASP A 362 4.58 -12.55 0.76
CA ASP A 362 4.76 -13.99 0.60
C ASP A 362 5.72 -14.55 1.66
N ARG A 363 6.04 -15.84 1.58
CA ARG A 363 6.89 -16.52 2.57
C ARG A 363 8.30 -15.93 2.71
N THR A 364 8.80 -15.26 1.69
CA THR A 364 10.20 -14.84 1.57
C THR A 364 10.37 -13.33 1.42
N GLY A 365 9.30 -12.59 1.17
CA GLY A 365 9.41 -11.17 0.95
C GLY A 365 8.10 -10.42 0.82
N ARG A 366 8.23 -9.15 0.46
CA ARG A 366 7.12 -8.24 0.20
C ARG A 366 7.23 -7.70 -1.21
N ASN A 367 6.10 -7.63 -1.89
CA ASN A 367 5.97 -7.13 -3.24
C ASN A 367 5.10 -5.88 -3.24
N PHE A 368 5.40 -5.01 -4.17
CA PHE A 368 4.61 -3.82 -4.47
C PHE A 368 4.53 -3.66 -5.99
N ILE A 369 3.36 -3.33 -6.52
CA ILE A 369 3.16 -2.94 -7.91
C ILE A 369 2.16 -1.77 -7.97
N SER A 370 2.48 -0.78 -8.79
CA SER A 370 1.59 0.31 -9.16
C SER A 370 1.51 0.35 -10.67
N PHE A 371 0.30 0.31 -11.21
CA PHE A 371 0.03 0.42 -12.63
C PHE A 371 -0.94 1.57 -12.87
N SER A 372 -0.67 2.40 -13.88
CA SER A 372 -1.54 3.52 -14.25
C SER A 372 -1.64 3.65 -15.76
N ILE A 373 -2.83 3.97 -16.24
CA ILE A 373 -3.08 4.42 -17.61
C ILE A 373 -3.52 5.88 -17.53
N LEU A 374 -2.87 6.72 -18.35
CA LEU A 374 -3.16 8.13 -18.47
C LEU A 374 -3.57 8.41 -19.91
N GLN A 375 -4.74 9.04 -20.05
CA GLN A 375 -5.30 9.43 -21.34
C GLN A 375 -5.32 10.95 -21.42
N GLY A 376 -4.59 11.52 -22.37
CA GLY A 376 -4.66 12.95 -22.69
C GLY A 376 -6.03 13.32 -23.27
N LEU A 377 -6.52 14.50 -22.93
CA LEU A 377 -7.87 14.98 -23.24
C LEU A 377 -7.91 15.93 -24.45
N GLU A 378 -7.00 15.74 -25.39
CA GLU A 378 -6.91 16.60 -26.58
C GLU A 378 -6.84 18.10 -26.20
N GLU A 379 -7.72 18.92 -26.75
CA GLU A 379 -7.83 20.37 -26.51
C GLU A 379 -8.81 20.71 -25.37
N ALA A 380 -9.36 19.70 -24.69
CA ALA A 380 -10.37 19.91 -23.66
C ALA A 380 -9.78 20.53 -22.38
N LEU A 381 -10.62 21.22 -21.62
CA LEU A 381 -10.29 21.82 -20.31
C LEU A 381 -9.06 22.75 -20.32
N GLY A 382 -8.82 23.45 -21.44
CA GLY A 382 -7.69 24.35 -21.60
C GLY A 382 -6.35 23.65 -21.86
N ALA A 383 -6.37 22.43 -22.34
CA ALA A 383 -5.19 21.75 -22.85
C ALA A 383 -4.58 22.51 -24.04
N MET A 384 -3.32 22.20 -24.35
CA MET A 384 -2.66 22.76 -25.51
C MET A 384 -3.32 22.29 -26.81
N GLU A 385 -3.28 23.14 -27.84
CA GLU A 385 -3.80 22.82 -29.16
C GLU A 385 -2.97 21.74 -29.85
N ASN A 386 -3.60 21.03 -30.79
CA ASN A 386 -2.89 20.08 -31.62
C ASN A 386 -1.91 20.84 -32.52
N SER A 387 -0.65 20.41 -32.52
CA SER A 387 0.45 21.08 -33.24
C SER A 387 0.78 22.50 -32.74
N ASP A 388 0.59 22.77 -31.43
CA ASP A 388 0.96 24.03 -30.80
C ASP A 388 2.44 24.36 -31.07
N SER A 389 2.69 25.51 -31.69
CA SER A 389 4.04 25.97 -32.03
C SER A 389 4.90 26.27 -30.81
N LYS A 390 4.27 26.42 -29.64
CA LYS A 390 4.92 26.64 -28.33
C LYS A 390 5.10 25.36 -27.52
N SER A 391 4.74 24.19 -28.07
CA SER A 391 5.04 22.92 -27.42
C SER A 391 6.54 22.78 -27.18
N SER A 392 6.93 22.28 -25.99
CA SER A 392 8.34 22.01 -25.66
C SER A 392 8.97 20.97 -26.58
N ARG A 393 8.16 20.28 -27.36
CA ARG A 393 8.61 19.29 -28.34
C ARG A 393 7.73 19.29 -29.58
N PHE A 394 8.35 19.42 -30.74
CA PHE A 394 7.67 19.34 -32.03
C PHE A 394 6.92 18.01 -32.20
N GLY A 395 5.66 18.07 -32.62
CA GLY A 395 4.79 16.91 -32.84
C GLY A 395 4.22 16.28 -31.57
N ALA A 396 4.54 16.80 -30.38
CA ALA A 396 3.90 16.40 -29.14
C ALA A 396 2.65 17.24 -28.90
N ASP A 397 1.56 16.56 -28.62
CA ASP A 397 0.26 17.11 -28.29
C ASP A 397 -0.43 16.34 -27.15
N ASN A 398 -1.65 16.71 -26.81
CA ASN A 398 -2.38 16.09 -25.70
C ASN A 398 -3.25 14.88 -26.14
N ARG A 399 -3.01 14.27 -27.29
CA ARG A 399 -3.76 13.11 -27.82
C ARG A 399 -3.09 11.77 -27.49
N PHE A 400 -2.24 11.70 -26.52
CA PHE A 400 -1.53 10.49 -26.15
C PHE A 400 -2.32 9.63 -25.16
N THR A 401 -2.05 8.32 -25.23
CA THR A 401 -2.29 7.37 -24.13
C THR A 401 -0.94 6.89 -23.64
N LYS A 402 -0.69 6.98 -22.33
CA LYS A 402 0.51 6.37 -21.75
C LYS A 402 0.17 5.43 -20.62
N ALA A 403 0.90 4.32 -20.54
CA ALA A 403 0.88 3.39 -19.43
C ALA A 403 2.16 3.56 -18.62
N TYR A 404 2.04 3.51 -17.30
CA TYR A 404 3.15 3.59 -16.38
C TYR A 404 3.07 2.47 -15.35
N VAL A 405 4.20 1.82 -15.06
CA VAL A 405 4.30 0.76 -14.07
C VAL A 405 5.49 1.02 -13.15
N ASN A 406 5.27 0.86 -11.85
CA ASN A 406 6.32 0.73 -10.83
C ASN A 406 6.20 -0.63 -10.17
N TRP A 407 7.32 -1.26 -9.92
CA TRP A 407 7.39 -2.53 -9.23
C TRP A 407 8.57 -2.55 -8.25
N ALA A 408 8.35 -3.13 -7.09
CA ALA A 408 9.40 -3.35 -6.11
C ALA A 408 9.20 -4.69 -5.39
N ARG A 409 10.32 -5.37 -5.07
CA ARG A 409 10.35 -6.55 -4.22
C ARG A 409 11.47 -6.44 -3.21
N VAL A 410 11.13 -6.70 -1.96
CA VAL A 410 12.10 -6.94 -0.88
C VAL A 410 12.13 -8.42 -0.62
N GLN A 411 13.22 -9.08 -1.01
CA GLN A 411 13.44 -10.50 -0.86
C GLN A 411 14.40 -10.73 0.31
N LYS A 412 13.94 -11.41 1.35
CA LYS A 412 14.83 -11.94 2.39
C LYS A 412 15.52 -13.19 1.86
N VAL A 413 16.85 -13.20 1.87
CA VAL A 413 17.66 -14.35 1.44
C VAL A 413 18.00 -15.20 2.66
N ILE A 414 18.65 -14.59 3.63
CA ILE A 414 18.97 -15.15 4.95
C ILE A 414 18.82 -14.04 5.99
N ASP A 415 19.00 -14.38 7.26
CA ASP A 415 19.09 -13.34 8.29
C ASP A 415 20.25 -12.40 7.94
N ARG A 416 20.03 -11.09 8.01
CA ARG A 416 20.98 -10.02 7.69
C ARG A 416 21.31 -9.81 6.21
N VAL A 417 20.76 -10.61 5.29
CA VAL A 417 20.96 -10.43 3.85
C VAL A 417 19.62 -10.35 3.14
N SER A 418 19.42 -9.28 2.40
CA SER A 418 18.24 -9.07 1.58
C SER A 418 18.62 -8.59 0.17
N ILE A 419 17.79 -8.90 -0.80
CA ILE A 419 17.86 -8.37 -2.16
C ILE A 419 16.64 -7.47 -2.36
N ILE A 420 16.89 -6.26 -2.85
CA ILE A 420 15.84 -5.33 -3.24
C ILE A 420 15.87 -5.22 -4.75
N LEU A 421 14.76 -5.59 -5.36
CA LEU A 421 14.53 -5.45 -6.78
C LEU A 421 13.54 -4.31 -7.00
N ARG A 422 13.84 -3.42 -7.94
CA ARG A 422 12.97 -2.31 -8.32
C ARG A 422 12.95 -2.18 -9.82
N GLY A 423 11.82 -1.74 -10.35
CA GLY A 423 11.70 -1.42 -11.75
C GLY A 423 10.60 -0.41 -11.97
N SER A 424 10.77 0.43 -12.98
CA SER A 424 9.72 1.27 -13.51
C SER A 424 9.74 1.24 -15.03
N GLY A 425 8.59 1.50 -15.64
CA GLY A 425 8.46 1.52 -17.07
C GLY A 425 7.33 2.41 -17.52
N GLN A 426 7.51 3.03 -18.69
CA GLN A 426 6.52 3.84 -19.38
C GLN A 426 6.43 3.43 -20.84
N ALA A 427 5.22 3.33 -21.35
CA ALA A 427 4.94 3.20 -22.77
C ALA A 427 3.95 4.27 -23.18
N SER A 428 4.23 4.97 -24.30
CA SER A 428 3.35 5.98 -24.86
C SER A 428 2.96 5.64 -26.28
N THR A 429 1.73 5.99 -26.68
CA THR A 429 1.25 5.82 -28.05
C THR A 429 1.76 6.89 -29.01
N ARG A 430 2.09 8.09 -28.51
CA ARG A 430 2.48 9.27 -29.29
C ARG A 430 3.73 9.96 -28.68
N PRO A 431 4.36 10.90 -29.42
CA PRO A 431 5.35 11.78 -28.84
C PRO A 431 4.79 12.54 -27.63
N LEU A 432 5.56 12.71 -26.57
CA LEU A 432 5.20 13.38 -25.35
C LEU A 432 5.95 14.71 -25.21
N VAL A 433 5.31 15.70 -24.60
CA VAL A 433 5.99 16.92 -24.13
C VAL A 433 7.07 16.56 -23.10
N VAL A 434 8.09 17.38 -22.93
CA VAL A 434 9.26 17.09 -22.11
C VAL A 434 8.90 16.67 -20.69
N THR A 435 7.91 17.32 -20.06
CA THR A 435 7.47 17.03 -18.68
C THR A 435 6.74 15.69 -18.52
N GLU A 436 6.36 15.04 -19.61
CA GLU A 436 5.68 13.74 -19.61
C GLU A 436 6.60 12.58 -20.06
N GLN A 437 7.83 12.88 -20.48
CA GLN A 437 8.79 11.87 -20.90
C GLN A 437 9.34 11.07 -19.72
N PHE A 438 9.72 9.84 -20.00
CA PHE A 438 10.45 8.98 -19.09
C PHE A 438 11.94 9.31 -19.14
N PHE A 439 12.59 9.42 -17.98
CA PHE A 439 14.01 9.74 -17.90
C PHE A 439 14.82 8.61 -17.26
N ILE A 440 16.09 8.50 -17.65
CA ILE A 440 17.08 7.61 -17.05
C ILE A 440 18.33 8.40 -16.67
N GLY A 441 19.01 7.95 -15.61
CA GLY A 441 20.12 8.61 -14.93
C GLY A 441 19.68 9.22 -13.60
N GLY A 442 20.59 9.28 -12.64
CA GLY A 442 20.40 9.83 -11.30
C GLY A 442 20.15 8.80 -10.20
N ALA A 443 20.03 9.28 -8.98
CA ALA A 443 19.98 8.50 -7.74
C ALA A 443 18.84 7.46 -7.69
N ASP A 444 17.71 7.75 -8.31
CA ASP A 444 16.49 6.93 -8.24
C ASP A 444 16.20 6.17 -9.55
N SER A 445 17.09 6.27 -10.54
CA SER A 445 17.02 5.57 -11.82
C SER A 445 18.28 4.74 -12.04
N VAL A 446 19.23 5.21 -12.87
CA VAL A 446 20.50 4.55 -13.14
C VAL A 446 21.62 5.35 -12.47
N ARG A 447 22.10 4.88 -11.32
CA ARG A 447 23.18 5.54 -10.56
C ARG A 447 24.50 5.47 -11.31
N GLY A 448 25.34 6.49 -11.13
CA GLY A 448 26.59 6.68 -11.87
C GLY A 448 26.48 7.74 -12.98
N TYR A 449 25.25 8.21 -13.24
CA TYR A 449 24.97 9.22 -14.25
C TYR A 449 24.21 10.41 -13.65
N PRO A 450 24.28 11.61 -14.25
CA PRO A 450 23.48 12.75 -13.83
C PRO A 450 21.97 12.48 -13.90
N PRO A 451 21.16 13.19 -13.11
CA PRO A 451 19.71 13.11 -13.19
C PRO A 451 19.19 13.51 -14.58
N GLY A 452 18.35 12.67 -15.18
CA GLY A 452 17.74 12.97 -16.48
C GLY A 452 18.72 12.98 -17.65
N GLU A 453 19.78 12.20 -17.61
CA GLU A 453 20.80 12.13 -18.68
C GLU A 453 20.18 11.85 -20.05
N PHE A 454 19.16 10.98 -20.11
CA PHE A 454 18.36 10.76 -21.31
C PHE A 454 16.87 10.72 -21.00
N LEU A 455 16.10 11.29 -21.92
CA LEU A 455 14.62 11.28 -21.89
C LEU A 455 14.07 10.55 -23.11
N GLY A 456 12.87 10.00 -22.96
CA GLY A 456 12.15 9.35 -24.07
C GLY A 456 10.66 9.20 -23.77
N ASP A 457 9.88 8.95 -24.83
CA ASP A 457 8.44 8.77 -24.70
C ASP A 457 8.08 7.45 -24.03
N SER A 458 8.90 6.45 -24.29
CA SER A 458 8.82 5.13 -23.66
C SER A 458 10.18 4.80 -23.07
N GLY A 459 10.17 4.07 -21.96
CA GLY A 459 11.41 3.69 -21.31
C GLY A 459 11.18 2.74 -20.15
N TYR A 460 12.28 2.27 -19.59
CA TYR A 460 12.29 1.43 -18.39
C TYR A 460 13.57 1.66 -17.59
N ASN A 461 13.52 1.39 -16.31
CA ASN A 461 14.69 1.16 -15.47
C ASN A 461 14.47 -0.04 -14.56
N VAL A 462 15.55 -0.74 -14.25
CA VAL A 462 15.58 -1.84 -13.29
C VAL A 462 16.79 -1.69 -12.39
N SER A 463 16.63 -2.00 -11.11
CA SER A 463 17.68 -1.93 -10.10
C SER A 463 17.66 -3.20 -9.26
N THR A 464 18.83 -3.79 -9.06
CA THR A 464 19.06 -4.87 -8.12
C THR A 464 20.02 -4.40 -7.05
N GLU A 465 19.64 -4.44 -5.79
CA GLU A 465 20.44 -4.00 -4.66
C GLU A 465 20.54 -5.10 -3.60
N LEU A 466 21.74 -5.65 -3.40
CA LEU A 466 22.06 -6.56 -2.31
C LEU A 466 22.35 -5.73 -1.06
N ARG A 467 21.65 -6.01 0.04
CA ARG A 467 21.89 -5.41 1.35
C ARG A 467 22.40 -6.42 2.35
N VAL A 468 23.45 -6.05 3.06
CA VAL A 468 24.06 -6.84 4.11
C VAL A 468 24.10 -6.01 5.39
N SER A 469 23.57 -6.54 6.49
CA SER A 469 23.57 -5.91 7.81
C SER A 469 24.71 -6.49 8.65
N PRO A 470 25.88 -5.82 8.77
CA PRO A 470 27.06 -6.36 9.46
C PRO A 470 26.89 -6.37 10.98
N LEU A 471 26.04 -5.51 11.52
CA LEU A 471 25.85 -5.35 12.96
C LEU A 471 24.78 -6.30 13.51
N PRO A 472 24.86 -6.68 14.79
CA PRO A 472 23.81 -7.46 15.46
C PRO A 472 22.44 -6.78 15.40
N ASN A 473 22.38 -5.45 15.53
CA ASN A 473 21.20 -4.64 15.27
C ASN A 473 21.17 -4.31 13.77
N GLN A 474 20.39 -5.08 13.02
CA GLN A 474 20.31 -5.02 11.56
C GLN A 474 19.78 -3.69 11.02
N ASP A 475 19.10 -2.90 11.86
CA ASP A 475 18.43 -1.67 11.44
C ASP A 475 19.36 -0.46 11.45
N ILE A 476 20.52 -0.52 12.14
CA ILE A 476 21.41 0.63 12.27
C ILE A 476 22.23 0.87 11.01
N LEU A 477 22.86 -0.18 10.46
CA LEU A 477 23.75 -0.08 9.31
C LEU A 477 23.50 -1.23 8.33
N GLN A 478 23.32 -0.90 7.06
CA GLN A 478 23.29 -1.86 5.96
C GLN A 478 24.29 -1.43 4.89
N LEU A 479 25.15 -2.33 4.49
CA LEU A 479 26.00 -2.19 3.29
C LEU A 479 25.14 -2.54 2.07
N ALA A 480 25.22 -1.75 1.02
CA ALA A 480 24.45 -1.92 -0.21
C ALA A 480 25.41 -2.06 -1.40
N PHE A 481 25.15 -3.03 -2.27
CA PHE A 481 25.82 -3.22 -3.55
C PHE A 481 24.74 -3.28 -4.63
N PHE A 482 24.91 -2.53 -5.70
CA PHE A 482 23.84 -2.40 -6.66
C PHE A 482 24.31 -2.44 -8.12
N VAL A 483 23.40 -2.87 -8.98
CA VAL A 483 23.48 -2.75 -10.43
C VAL A 483 22.15 -2.18 -10.92
N ASP A 484 22.24 -1.11 -11.70
CA ASP A 484 21.12 -0.42 -12.30
C ASP A 484 21.25 -0.45 -13.82
N HIS A 485 20.12 -0.65 -14.51
CA HIS A 485 20.06 -0.62 -15.97
C HIS A 485 18.78 0.10 -16.41
N GLY A 486 18.88 0.90 -17.47
CA GLY A 486 17.72 1.59 -18.02
C GLY A 486 17.87 1.91 -19.49
N GLY A 487 16.74 2.08 -20.15
CA GLY A 487 16.66 2.44 -21.54
C GLY A 487 15.47 3.34 -21.83
N VAL A 488 15.63 4.25 -22.79
CA VAL A 488 14.58 5.12 -23.30
C VAL A 488 14.51 5.06 -24.81
N SER A 489 13.34 5.29 -25.35
CA SER A 489 13.10 5.42 -26.80
C SER A 489 12.25 6.65 -27.10
N ILE A 490 12.64 7.34 -28.18
CA ILE A 490 12.03 8.56 -28.66
C ILE A 490 11.17 8.20 -29.87
N LYS A 491 9.91 8.59 -29.86
CA LYS A 491 9.02 8.51 -31.03
C LYS A 491 9.26 9.71 -31.92
N ASP A 492 9.27 9.47 -33.22
CA ASP A 492 9.45 10.49 -34.24
C ASP A 492 10.65 11.43 -33.92
N PRO A 493 11.87 10.87 -33.74
CA PRO A 493 13.03 11.66 -33.40
C PRO A 493 13.39 12.62 -34.55
N PRO A 494 13.81 13.85 -34.25
CA PRO A 494 14.34 14.76 -35.28
C PRO A 494 15.49 14.13 -36.07
N PRO A 495 15.73 14.57 -37.33
CA PRO A 495 16.87 14.09 -38.10
C PRO A 495 18.20 14.23 -37.35
N GLY A 496 18.99 13.17 -37.31
CA GLY A 496 20.28 13.13 -36.61
C GLY A 496 20.21 12.76 -35.13
N VAL A 497 19.01 12.71 -34.52
CA VAL A 497 18.82 12.28 -33.12
C VAL A 497 18.66 10.76 -33.05
N LYS A 498 19.43 10.12 -32.15
CA LYS A 498 19.29 8.67 -31.92
C LYS A 498 17.94 8.32 -31.33
N LYS A 499 17.29 7.30 -31.89
CA LYS A 499 15.97 6.83 -31.44
C LYS A 499 15.97 6.24 -30.03
N SER A 500 17.07 5.66 -29.56
CA SER A 500 17.12 4.99 -28.26
C SER A 500 18.47 5.20 -27.57
N HIS A 501 18.42 5.26 -26.24
CA HIS A 501 19.59 5.35 -25.38
C HIS A 501 19.45 4.33 -24.24
N GLN A 502 20.58 3.82 -23.76
CA GLN A 502 20.66 2.90 -22.64
C GLN A 502 21.80 3.31 -21.71
N LEU A 503 21.60 3.11 -20.42
CA LEU A 503 22.59 3.32 -19.37
C LEU A 503 22.69 2.07 -18.51
N THR A 504 23.90 1.80 -18.00
CA THR A 504 24.14 0.76 -17.00
C THR A 504 25.10 1.32 -15.97
N GLY A 505 24.69 1.28 -14.71
CA GLY A 505 25.53 1.72 -13.59
C GLY A 505 25.65 0.62 -12.55
N ALA A 506 26.77 0.59 -11.85
CA ALA A 506 26.99 -0.29 -10.72
C ALA A 506 27.66 0.48 -9.59
N GLY A 507 27.54 0.00 -8.35
CA GLY A 507 28.15 0.71 -7.25
C GLY A 507 27.89 0.08 -5.91
N TYR A 508 28.28 0.82 -4.89
CA TYR A 508 28.10 0.43 -3.50
C TYR A 508 27.74 1.64 -2.65
N GLY A 509 27.24 1.37 -1.46
CA GLY A 509 26.87 2.41 -0.53
C GLY A 509 26.48 1.83 0.81
N PHE A 510 25.89 2.67 1.65
CA PHE A 510 25.34 2.24 2.93
C PHE A 510 24.04 2.96 3.27
N ARG A 511 23.28 2.33 4.14
CA ARG A 511 22.03 2.82 4.70
C ARG A 511 22.18 2.90 6.21
N LEU A 512 21.80 4.02 6.78
CA LEU A 512 21.84 4.28 8.23
C LEU A 512 20.41 4.49 8.73
N SER A 513 20.08 3.86 9.85
CA SER A 513 18.84 4.11 10.59
C SER A 513 19.20 4.35 12.04
N LEU A 514 19.31 5.61 12.42
CA LEU A 514 19.73 6.05 13.75
C LEU A 514 18.51 6.26 14.68
N PRO A 515 18.71 6.34 16.01
CA PRO A 515 17.67 6.78 16.92
C PRO A 515 17.01 8.11 16.47
N TYR A 516 15.82 8.40 17.02
CA TYR A 516 15.04 9.60 16.67
C TYR A 516 14.57 9.65 15.19
N ASN A 517 14.40 8.47 14.54
CA ASN A 517 13.96 8.34 13.16
C ASN A 517 14.83 9.10 12.14
N ILE A 518 16.14 9.18 12.42
CA ILE A 518 17.11 9.75 11.49
C ILE A 518 17.58 8.64 10.54
N ASN A 519 17.42 8.87 9.25
CA ASN A 519 17.81 7.93 8.20
C ASN A 519 18.83 8.58 7.27
N GLY A 520 19.81 7.80 6.83
CA GLY A 520 20.85 8.24 5.90
C GLY A 520 21.04 7.24 4.75
N ARG A 521 21.32 7.76 3.57
CA ARG A 521 21.71 7.01 2.38
C ARG A 521 22.97 7.64 1.80
N PHE A 522 23.92 6.79 1.48
CA PHE A 522 25.14 7.17 0.80
C PHE A 522 25.43 6.14 -0.28
N ASP A 523 25.58 6.57 -1.54
CA ASP A 523 25.92 5.70 -2.67
C ASP A 523 27.05 6.31 -3.50
N VAL A 524 27.93 5.44 -4.00
CA VAL A 524 28.90 5.76 -5.05
C VAL A 524 28.53 4.93 -6.28
N GLY A 525 28.10 5.59 -7.34
CA GLY A 525 27.72 4.96 -8.60
C GLY A 525 28.77 5.16 -9.67
N PHE A 526 29.09 4.11 -10.40
CA PHE A 526 30.05 4.08 -11.51
C PHE A 526 29.31 3.79 -12.81
N PRO A 527 29.54 4.55 -13.89
CA PRO A 527 29.06 4.18 -15.22
C PRO A 527 29.80 2.92 -15.71
N VAL A 528 29.03 1.88 -16.11
CA VAL A 528 29.61 0.58 -16.54
C VAL A 528 29.89 0.56 -18.04
N ARG A 529 29.15 1.32 -18.82
CA ARG A 529 29.42 1.49 -20.25
C ARG A 529 29.66 2.95 -20.55
N PRO A 530 30.77 3.29 -21.25
CA PRO A 530 31.00 4.64 -21.66
C PRO A 530 29.97 5.01 -22.75
N ALA A 531 28.84 5.56 -22.33
CA ALA A 531 28.05 6.40 -23.20
C ALA A 531 28.76 7.75 -23.26
N LYS A 532 28.67 8.48 -24.37
CA LYS A 532 29.02 9.90 -24.36
C LYS A 532 27.99 10.61 -23.49
N THR A 533 28.28 10.74 -22.20
CA THR A 533 27.42 11.33 -21.18
C THR A 533 27.94 12.69 -20.79
N SER A 534 27.09 13.52 -20.22
CA SER A 534 27.45 14.89 -19.80
C SER A 534 28.53 14.90 -18.70
N SER A 535 28.58 13.84 -17.84
CA SER A 535 29.60 13.72 -16.77
C SER A 535 30.86 12.95 -17.15
N GLY A 536 30.93 12.36 -18.34
CA GLY A 536 32.00 11.42 -18.72
C GLY A 536 31.98 10.16 -17.87
N ASP A 537 33.14 9.54 -17.64
CA ASP A 537 33.26 8.26 -16.90
C ASP A 537 33.50 8.45 -15.39
N ARG A 538 33.18 9.63 -14.83
CA ARG A 538 33.42 9.92 -13.42
C ARG A 538 32.37 9.27 -12.53
N PRO A 539 32.76 8.71 -11.36
CA PRO A 539 31.81 8.21 -10.40
C PRO A 539 30.98 9.35 -9.82
N THR A 540 29.69 9.07 -9.58
CA THR A 540 28.76 10.03 -8.99
C THR A 540 28.47 9.64 -7.55
N LEU A 541 28.58 10.63 -6.65
CA LEU A 541 28.28 10.50 -5.24
C LEU A 541 26.85 10.96 -4.97
N TYR A 542 26.07 10.13 -4.25
CA TYR A 542 24.72 10.41 -3.82
C TYR A 542 24.62 10.39 -2.31
N ILE A 543 24.12 11.45 -1.72
CA ILE A 543 23.92 11.61 -0.27
C ILE A 543 22.48 12.03 -0.02
N GLN A 544 21.84 11.37 0.93
CA GLN A 544 20.54 11.76 1.44
C GLN A 544 20.51 11.57 2.96
N ALA A 545 19.91 12.51 3.67
CA ALA A 545 19.61 12.41 5.09
C ALA A 545 18.18 12.90 5.34
N ALA A 546 17.45 12.22 6.23
CA ALA A 546 16.10 12.63 6.64
C ALA A 546 15.90 12.39 8.12
N ALA A 547 15.19 13.30 8.78
CA ALA A 547 14.76 13.18 10.17
C ALA A 547 13.23 13.37 10.25
N ARG A 548 12.55 12.52 11.04
CA ARG A 548 11.10 12.59 11.24
C ARG A 548 10.78 12.75 12.72
N PHE A 549 9.98 13.76 13.04
CA PHE A 549 9.54 14.14 14.38
C PHE A 549 8.04 13.98 14.58
#